data_3110b596ef32b2958e08259c112df39a
#
_entry.id   3110b596ef32b2958e08259c112df39a
#
_cell.length_a   1.000
_cell.length_b   1.000
_cell.length_c   1.000
_cell.angle_alpha   90.00
_cell.angle_beta   90.00
_cell.angle_gamma   90.00
#
_symmetry.space_group_name_H-M   'P 1'
#
loop_
_entity.id
_entity.type
_entity.pdbx_description
1 polymer ?
#
loop_
_entity_poly.entity_id
_entity_poly.type
_entity_poly.pdbx_seq_one_letter_code
_entity_poly.pdbx_strand_id
1 'polypeptide(L)'
;LAVQMGKQPFAVADAPGFVVNRVLMPMINEAAFALQEGVADAATIDSLMKLGCNHPMGPLELADLIGLDVCLAIIQVLHRELGDPKFRPCPLLARKVDAGQLGRKSGEGFYAYANERS
;
A
#
# COMPACT_ATOMS: atom_id res chain seq x y z
N LEU A 1 -8.11 -14.46 6.26
CA LEU A 1 -8.20 -14.22 4.86
C LEU A 1 -8.52 -15.45 4.07
N ALA A 2 -7.83 -16.52 4.36
CA ALA A 2 -8.20 -17.79 3.76
C ALA A 2 -9.63 -18.08 4.04
N VAL A 3 -10.12 -17.56 5.10
CA VAL A 3 -11.49 -17.80 5.47
C VAL A 3 -12.45 -17.14 4.53
N GLN A 4 -12.17 -15.97 4.12
CA GLN A 4 -13.08 -15.32 3.25
C GLN A 4 -13.02 -15.84 1.90
N MET A 5 -11.85 -16.15 1.52
CA MET A 5 -11.68 -16.78 0.29
C MET A 5 -11.92 -18.18 0.50
N GLY A 6 -12.07 -18.47 1.73
CA GLY A 6 -11.78 -19.73 2.16
C GLY A 6 -12.86 -20.68 2.23
N LYS A 7 -13.94 -20.37 1.72
CA LYS A 7 -14.82 -21.44 1.41
C LYS A 7 -14.12 -22.42 0.53
N GLN A 8 -13.06 -21.96 -0.12
CA GLN A 8 -12.28 -22.83 -0.99
C GLN A 8 -10.85 -22.80 -0.53
N PRO A 9 -10.27 -23.95 -0.27
CA PRO A 9 -8.87 -23.99 0.10
C PRO A 9 -7.98 -23.61 -1.07
N PHE A 10 -6.89 -22.93 -0.76
CA PHE A 10 -5.93 -22.52 -1.77
C PHE A 10 -4.59 -23.20 -1.49
N ALA A 11 -4.00 -23.75 -2.54
CA ALA A 11 -2.71 -24.40 -2.43
C ALA A 11 -1.62 -23.33 -2.55
N VAL A 12 -1.12 -22.86 -1.41
CA VAL A 12 -0.06 -21.88 -1.39
C VAL A 12 1.05 -22.37 -0.46
N ALA A 13 2.26 -21.90 -0.72
CA ALA A 13 3.42 -22.34 0.04
C ALA A 13 3.36 -21.85 1.48
N ASP A 14 2.77 -20.68 1.68
CA ASP A 14 2.66 -20.06 3.00
C ASP A 14 1.22 -19.68 3.25
N ALA A 15 0.98 -18.96 4.32
CA ALA A 15 -0.36 -18.51 4.63
C ALA A 15 -0.87 -17.60 3.52
N PRO A 16 -2.18 -17.59 3.27
CA PRO A 16 -2.75 -16.72 2.25
C PRO A 16 -2.38 -15.25 2.42
N GLY A 17 -2.19 -14.80 3.65
CA GLY A 17 -1.77 -13.43 3.90
C GLY A 17 -0.43 -13.09 3.26
N PHE A 18 0.48 -14.05 3.20
CA PHE A 18 1.75 -13.83 2.54
C PHE A 18 1.56 -13.54 1.05
N VAL A 19 0.66 -14.27 0.41
CA VAL A 19 0.38 -14.05 -1.00
C VAL A 19 -0.19 -12.65 -1.23
N VAL A 20 -1.14 -12.23 -0.38
CA VAL A 20 -1.73 -10.92 -0.51
C VAL A 20 -0.66 -9.84 -0.38
N ASN A 21 0.17 -9.94 0.64
CA ASN A 21 1.21 -8.93 0.85
C ASN A 21 2.22 -8.92 -0.29
N ARG A 22 2.57 -10.10 -0.80
CA ARG A 22 3.53 -10.21 -1.89
C ARG A 22 3.05 -9.49 -3.15
N VAL A 23 1.74 -9.49 -3.38
CA VAL A 23 1.19 -8.87 -4.58
C VAL A 23 0.76 -7.43 -4.30
N LEU A 24 0.11 -7.21 -3.16
CA LEU A 24 -0.47 -5.90 -2.85
C LEU A 24 0.58 -4.85 -2.54
N MET A 25 1.59 -5.20 -1.75
CA MET A 25 2.56 -4.20 -1.32
C MET A 25 3.39 -3.65 -2.47
N PRO A 26 3.85 -4.45 -3.43
CA PRO A 26 4.51 -3.88 -4.60
C PRO A 26 3.61 -2.93 -5.38
N MET A 27 2.31 -3.21 -5.47
CA MET A 27 1.39 -2.31 -6.15
C MET A 27 1.32 -0.96 -5.44
N ILE A 28 1.21 -0.97 -4.12
CA ILE A 28 1.19 0.26 -3.34
C ILE A 28 2.51 1.01 -3.49
N ASN A 29 3.62 0.28 -3.41
CA ASN A 29 4.95 0.87 -3.54
C ASN A 29 5.14 1.51 -4.90
N GLU A 30 4.68 0.83 -5.94
CA GLU A 30 4.80 1.35 -7.30
C GLU A 30 3.91 2.58 -7.49
N ALA A 31 2.74 2.60 -6.89
CA ALA A 31 1.89 3.78 -6.93
C ALA A 31 2.57 4.97 -6.24
N ALA A 32 3.27 4.71 -5.14
CA ALA A 32 4.03 5.75 -4.46
C ALA A 32 5.17 6.28 -5.34
N PHE A 33 5.85 5.40 -6.08
CA PHE A 33 6.86 5.83 -7.01
C PHE A 33 6.27 6.70 -8.13
N ALA A 34 5.10 6.31 -8.66
CA ALA A 34 4.44 7.10 -9.69
C ALA A 34 4.11 8.50 -9.17
N LEU A 35 3.65 8.58 -7.93
CA LEU A 35 3.37 9.87 -7.32
C LEU A 35 4.67 10.68 -7.15
N GLN A 36 5.71 10.05 -6.64
CA GLN A 36 6.98 10.70 -6.41
C GLN A 36 7.58 11.25 -7.72
N GLU A 37 7.43 10.50 -8.79
CA GLU A 37 7.98 10.88 -10.09
C GLU A 37 7.12 11.88 -10.83
N GLY A 38 5.98 12.24 -10.27
CA GLY A 38 5.13 13.24 -10.88
C GLY A 38 4.31 12.75 -12.06
N VAL A 39 4.11 11.43 -12.15
CA VAL A 39 3.29 10.88 -13.23
C VAL A 39 1.87 11.40 -13.13
N ALA A 40 1.33 11.45 -11.91
CA ALA A 40 0.00 12.01 -11.65
C ALA A 40 -0.10 12.27 -10.16
N ASP A 41 -1.13 13.02 -9.74
CA ASP A 41 -1.34 13.21 -8.32
C ASP A 41 -2.05 12.00 -7.72
N ALA A 42 -2.13 11.96 -6.39
CA ALA A 42 -2.65 10.80 -5.69
C ALA A 42 -4.09 10.48 -6.10
N ALA A 43 -4.92 11.50 -6.17
CA ALA A 43 -6.33 11.28 -6.51
C ALA A 43 -6.48 10.72 -7.91
N THR A 44 -5.67 11.18 -8.85
CA THR A 44 -5.71 10.70 -10.21
C THR A 44 -5.23 9.26 -10.30
N ILE A 45 -4.13 8.93 -9.62
CA ILE A 45 -3.62 7.56 -9.61
C ILE A 45 -4.69 6.61 -9.07
N ASP A 46 -5.30 6.97 -7.95
CA ASP A 46 -6.32 6.11 -7.35
C ASP A 46 -7.54 5.99 -8.25
N SER A 47 -7.98 7.09 -8.87
CA SER A 47 -9.15 7.05 -9.74
C SER A 47 -8.91 6.16 -10.96
N LEU A 48 -7.73 6.26 -11.55
CA LEU A 48 -7.42 5.46 -12.73
C LEU A 48 -7.34 3.97 -12.38
N MET A 49 -6.83 3.64 -11.20
CA MET A 49 -6.79 2.24 -10.77
C MET A 49 -8.19 1.70 -10.52
N LYS A 50 -9.08 2.52 -9.97
CA LYS A 50 -10.46 2.10 -9.78
C LYS A 50 -11.15 1.86 -11.11
N LEU A 51 -10.96 2.78 -12.05
CA LEU A 51 -11.63 2.70 -13.34
C LEU A 51 -10.97 1.68 -14.27
N GLY A 52 -9.65 1.67 -14.32
CA GLY A 52 -8.91 0.84 -15.25
C GLY A 52 -8.79 -0.61 -14.80
N CYS A 53 -8.72 -0.84 -13.51
CA CYS A 53 -8.51 -2.18 -12.96
C CYS A 53 -9.68 -2.66 -12.13
N ASN A 54 -10.75 -1.88 -12.09
CA ASN A 54 -11.95 -2.21 -11.34
C ASN A 54 -11.67 -2.48 -9.86
N HIS A 55 -10.74 -1.72 -9.29
CA HIS A 55 -10.45 -1.84 -7.86
C HIS A 55 -11.48 -1.05 -7.07
N PRO A 56 -11.95 -1.59 -5.94
CA PRO A 56 -12.93 -0.85 -5.12
C PRO A 56 -12.29 0.36 -4.45
N MET A 57 -10.97 0.34 -4.26
CA MET A 57 -10.25 1.41 -3.59
C MET A 57 -8.90 1.55 -4.29
N GLY A 58 -8.44 2.77 -4.50
CA GLY A 58 -7.14 2.98 -5.12
C GLY A 58 -5.99 2.60 -4.20
N PRO A 59 -4.81 2.35 -4.76
CA PRO A 59 -3.68 1.87 -3.96
C PRO A 59 -3.19 2.86 -2.91
N LEU A 60 -3.20 4.15 -3.19
CA LEU A 60 -2.71 5.12 -2.21
C LEU A 60 -3.74 5.33 -1.10
N GLU A 61 -5.02 5.32 -1.45
CA GLU A 61 -6.09 5.36 -0.48
C GLU A 61 -6.04 4.14 0.43
N LEU A 62 -5.79 2.98 -0.15
CA LEU A 62 -5.67 1.74 0.60
C LEU A 62 -4.46 1.77 1.53
N ALA A 63 -3.35 2.33 1.06
CA ALA A 63 -2.17 2.47 1.91
C ALA A 63 -2.47 3.33 3.14
N ASP A 64 -3.22 4.41 2.96
CA ASP A 64 -3.60 5.26 4.08
C ASP A 64 -4.50 4.51 5.07
N LEU A 65 -5.36 3.64 4.55
CA LEU A 65 -6.23 2.84 5.40
C LEU A 65 -5.43 1.82 6.21
N ILE A 66 -4.48 1.15 5.58
CA ILE A 66 -3.65 0.14 6.24
C ILE A 66 -2.70 0.80 7.25
N GLY A 67 -2.15 1.93 6.89
CA GLY A 67 -1.12 2.60 7.66
C GLY A 67 0.19 2.56 6.89
N LEU A 68 0.76 3.73 6.64
CA LEU A 68 1.98 3.80 5.83
C LEU A 68 3.17 3.14 6.53
N ASP A 69 3.19 3.19 7.86
CA ASP A 69 4.23 2.51 8.62
C ASP A 69 4.15 1.00 8.44
N VAL A 70 2.94 0.45 8.44
CA VAL A 70 2.75 -0.98 8.22
C VAL A 70 3.16 -1.35 6.80
N CYS A 71 2.73 -0.56 5.82
CA CYS A 71 3.10 -0.81 4.43
C CYS A 71 4.61 -0.79 4.25
N LEU A 72 5.27 0.21 4.83
CA LEU A 72 6.72 0.33 4.72
C LEU A 72 7.42 -0.87 5.35
N ALA A 73 6.98 -1.27 6.53
CA ALA A 73 7.58 -2.40 7.22
C ALA A 73 7.49 -3.68 6.39
N ILE A 74 6.33 -3.93 5.79
CA ILE A 74 6.14 -5.12 4.97
C ILE A 74 7.00 -5.05 3.71
N ILE A 75 7.05 -3.89 3.07
CA ILE A 75 7.87 -3.73 1.87
C ILE A 75 9.35 -3.95 2.21
N GLN A 76 9.80 -3.45 3.34
CA GLN A 76 11.18 -3.66 3.78
C GLN A 76 11.48 -5.14 3.99
N VAL A 77 10.52 -5.88 4.54
CA VAL A 77 10.69 -7.33 4.73
C VAL A 77 10.79 -8.02 3.37
N LEU A 78 9.91 -7.66 2.43
CA LEU A 78 9.95 -8.24 1.10
C LEU A 78 11.30 -7.96 0.42
N HIS A 79 11.78 -6.74 0.55
CA HIS A 79 13.05 -6.35 -0.07
C HIS A 79 14.20 -7.16 0.52
N ARG A 80 14.23 -7.28 1.84
CA ARG A 80 15.30 -8.00 2.53
C ARG A 80 15.26 -9.49 2.27
N GLU A 81 14.06 -10.07 2.36
CA GLU A 81 13.92 -11.52 2.27
C GLU A 81 14.05 -12.04 0.84
N LEU A 82 13.56 -11.30 -0.12
CA LEU A 82 13.62 -11.74 -1.52
C LEU A 82 14.85 -11.24 -2.24
N GLY A 83 15.47 -10.20 -1.71
CA GLY A 83 16.75 -9.73 -2.23
C GLY A 83 16.72 -9.12 -3.61
N ASP A 84 15.55 -8.75 -4.11
CA ASP A 84 15.41 -8.22 -5.46
C ASP A 84 15.17 -6.71 -5.38
N PRO A 85 15.97 -5.90 -6.10
CA PRO A 85 15.80 -4.44 -6.06
C PRO A 85 14.41 -3.95 -6.42
N LYS A 86 13.63 -4.74 -7.14
CA LYS A 86 12.27 -4.31 -7.48
C LYS A 86 11.38 -4.12 -6.25
N PHE A 87 11.78 -4.65 -5.11
CA PHE A 87 11.03 -4.50 -3.87
C PHE A 87 11.56 -3.36 -3.00
N ARG A 88 12.49 -2.55 -3.50
CA ARG A 88 13.02 -1.47 -2.68
C ARG A 88 11.92 -0.49 -2.31
N PRO A 89 11.88 -0.03 -1.05
CA PRO A 89 10.83 0.90 -0.64
C PRO A 89 10.95 2.24 -1.34
N CYS A 90 9.81 2.82 -1.68
CA CYS A 90 9.78 4.15 -2.28
C CYS A 90 10.25 5.19 -1.25
N PRO A 91 11.19 6.05 -1.61
CA PRO A 91 11.66 7.09 -0.69
C PRO A 91 10.55 8.02 -0.18
N LEU A 92 9.56 8.33 -1.02
CA LEU A 92 8.44 9.16 -0.58
C LEU A 92 7.68 8.49 0.55
N LEU A 93 7.47 7.19 0.45
CA LEU A 93 6.79 6.44 1.50
C LEU A 93 7.59 6.51 2.81
N ALA A 94 8.89 6.29 2.72
CA ALA A 94 9.74 6.33 3.90
C ALA A 94 9.73 7.73 4.53
N ARG A 95 9.78 8.78 3.71
CA ARG A 95 9.76 10.15 4.22
C ARG A 95 8.46 10.46 4.93
N LYS A 96 7.33 9.99 4.40
CA LYS A 96 6.05 10.24 5.05
C LYS A 96 6.00 9.56 6.41
N VAL A 97 6.49 8.34 6.50
CA VAL A 97 6.52 7.63 7.77
C VAL A 97 7.41 8.37 8.77
N ASP A 98 8.57 8.82 8.33
CA ASP A 98 9.47 9.58 9.20
C ASP A 98 8.82 10.87 9.68
N ALA A 99 7.97 11.47 8.88
CA ALA A 99 7.27 12.70 9.23
C ALA A 99 6.04 12.45 10.10
N GLY A 100 5.73 11.21 10.40
CA GLY A 100 4.55 10.88 11.19
C GLY A 100 3.26 10.89 10.40
N GLN A 101 3.35 10.92 9.08
CA GLN A 101 2.19 10.92 8.20
C GLN A 101 1.86 9.47 7.86
N LEU A 102 1.09 8.84 8.72
CA LEU A 102 0.86 7.40 8.65
C LEU A 102 -0.45 7.00 8.00
N GLY A 103 -1.21 7.96 7.49
CA GLY A 103 -2.48 7.71 6.87
C GLY A 103 -3.61 8.15 7.77
N ARG A 104 -4.75 7.46 7.69
CA ARG A 104 -5.94 7.88 8.44
C ARG A 104 -5.69 7.94 9.92
N LYS A 105 -4.93 7.02 10.47
CA LYS A 105 -4.72 6.96 11.92
C LYS A 105 -3.96 8.15 12.45
N SER A 106 -3.22 8.86 11.60
CA SER A 106 -2.49 10.05 12.04
C SER A 106 -3.09 11.34 11.48
N GLY A 107 -4.15 11.23 10.69
CA GLY A 107 -4.81 12.40 10.11
C GLY A 107 -4.24 12.83 8.77
N GLU A 108 -3.16 12.25 8.36
CA GLU A 108 -2.54 12.58 7.08
C GLU A 108 -1.64 11.43 6.63
N GLY A 109 -1.66 11.14 5.34
CA GLY A 109 -0.78 10.19 4.71
C GLY A 109 -0.57 10.68 3.29
N PHE A 110 -1.00 9.90 2.29
CA PHE A 110 -1.03 10.41 0.92
C PHE A 110 -2.13 11.44 0.74
N TYR A 111 -3.14 11.38 1.61
CA TYR A 111 -4.24 12.35 1.65
C TYR A 111 -4.29 12.98 3.03
N ALA A 112 -5.01 14.08 3.12
CA ALA A 112 -5.28 14.72 4.40
C ALA A 112 -6.72 14.40 4.81
N TYR A 113 -6.92 14.17 6.09
CA TYR A 113 -8.23 13.78 6.62
C TYR A 113 -8.69 14.77 7.66
N ALA A 114 -9.99 15.03 7.67
CA ALA A 114 -10.55 15.92 8.66
C ALA A 114 -10.37 15.31 10.05
N ASN A 115 -10.10 16.19 11.02
CA ASN A 115 -9.99 15.73 12.38
C ASN A 115 -11.39 15.55 12.96
N GLU A 116 -11.81 14.31 13.04
CA GLU A 116 -13.17 14.02 13.44
C GLU A 116 -13.49 14.39 14.87
N ARG A 117 -12.44 14.48 15.68
CA ARG A 117 -12.67 14.75 17.09
C ARG A 117 -12.67 16.20 17.45
N SER A 118 -12.27 17.03 16.56
CA SER A 118 -12.23 18.47 16.87
C SER A 118 -13.58 19.08 16.74
#